data_508b222d6ccf69822f1832a34651932a
#
_entry.id   508b222d6ccf69822f1832a34651932a
#
_cell.length_a   1.000
_cell.length_b   1.000
_cell.length_c   1.000
_cell.angle_alpha   90.00
_cell.angle_beta   90.00
_cell.angle_gamma   90.00
#
_symmetry.space_group_name_H-M   'P 1'
#
loop_
_entity.id
_entity.type
_entity.pdbx_description
1 polymer ?
#
loop_
_entity_poly.entity_id
_entity_poly.type
_entity_poly.pdbx_seq_one_letter_code
_entity_poly.pdbx_strand_id
1 'polypeptide(L)'
;MPCFHPITAYRLAGQKTKDGQRNAITFDPSKAIPFSEFKIPCGQCIGCRLSKSREWAARCVVEAKSHKNNMFLTLTYDDAHLPEDGSLHYEHFQLFMKRMRKYFMSRFGQQLRFFMCGEYGDKLGR
;
A
#
# COMPACT_ATOMS: atom_id res chain seq x y z
N MET A 1 8.08 -0.10 -15.77
CA MET A 1 8.67 -1.39 -16.22
C MET A 1 7.53 -2.36 -16.47
N PRO A 2 7.59 -3.20 -17.51
CA PRO A 2 6.54 -4.16 -17.80
C PRO A 2 6.48 -5.27 -16.73
N CYS A 3 5.30 -5.85 -16.57
CA CYS A 3 5.13 -7.06 -15.76
C CYS A 3 5.77 -8.25 -16.50
N PHE A 4 6.57 -9.05 -15.78
CA PHE A 4 7.23 -10.23 -16.39
C PHE A 4 6.31 -11.45 -16.46
N HIS A 5 5.29 -11.52 -15.61
CA HIS A 5 4.34 -12.63 -15.54
C HIS A 5 2.91 -12.10 -15.49
N PRO A 6 2.41 -11.48 -16.58
CA PRO A 6 1.04 -10.97 -16.60
C PRO A 6 0.02 -12.10 -16.51
N ILE A 7 -1.05 -11.84 -15.75
CA ILE A 7 -2.16 -12.77 -15.57
C ILE A 7 -3.23 -12.47 -16.62
N THR A 8 -3.72 -13.50 -17.28
CA THR A 8 -4.84 -13.36 -18.20
C THR A 8 -6.15 -13.21 -17.42
N ALA A 9 -6.95 -12.24 -17.81
CA ALA A 9 -8.25 -11.97 -17.24
C ALA A 9 -9.27 -11.65 -18.33
N TYR A 10 -10.54 -11.76 -17.98
CA TYR A 10 -11.67 -11.60 -18.90
C TYR A 10 -12.73 -10.70 -18.29
N ARG A 11 -13.58 -10.11 -19.10
CA ARG A 11 -14.77 -9.41 -18.65
C ARG A 11 -15.90 -10.41 -18.38
N LEU A 12 -16.50 -10.35 -17.20
CA LEU A 12 -17.59 -11.22 -16.79
C LEU A 12 -18.89 -10.80 -17.47
N ALA A 13 -19.60 -11.77 -18.04
CA ALA A 13 -20.93 -11.53 -18.61
C ALA A 13 -21.95 -11.25 -17.49
N GLY A 14 -22.82 -10.27 -17.69
CA GLY A 14 -23.98 -10.01 -16.85
C GLY A 14 -23.72 -9.33 -15.48
N GLN A 15 -22.48 -9.17 -15.06
CA GLN A 15 -22.15 -8.47 -13.80
C GLN A 15 -21.34 -7.21 -14.06
N LYS A 16 -21.79 -6.11 -13.49
CA LYS A 16 -21.08 -4.82 -13.53
C LYS A 16 -20.32 -4.56 -12.22
N THR A 17 -19.30 -3.72 -12.31
CA THR A 17 -18.60 -3.18 -11.12
C THR A 17 -19.57 -2.36 -10.26
N LYS A 18 -19.21 -2.09 -9.00
CA LYS A 18 -20.01 -1.27 -8.09
C LYS A 18 -20.41 0.09 -8.69
N ASP A 19 -19.56 0.65 -9.55
CA ASP A 19 -19.81 1.93 -10.24
C ASP A 19 -20.75 1.80 -11.46
N GLY A 20 -21.22 0.59 -11.78
CA GLY A 20 -22.12 0.32 -12.89
C GLY A 20 -21.56 0.55 -14.30
N GLN A 21 -20.33 1.07 -14.43
CA GLN A 21 -19.75 1.52 -15.70
C GLN A 21 -19.03 0.42 -16.48
N ARG A 22 -18.46 -0.57 -15.79
CA ARG A 22 -17.63 -1.60 -16.42
C ARG A 22 -18.10 -3.00 -16.00
N ASN A 23 -17.87 -3.98 -16.85
CA ASN A 23 -18.10 -5.37 -16.48
C ASN A 23 -17.06 -5.82 -15.44
N ALA A 24 -17.49 -6.63 -14.49
CA ALA A 24 -16.60 -7.25 -13.51
C ALA A 24 -15.54 -8.12 -14.21
N ILE A 25 -14.45 -8.40 -13.50
CA ILE A 25 -13.33 -9.20 -14.02
C ILE A 25 -13.46 -10.62 -13.51
N THR A 26 -13.21 -11.59 -14.39
CA THR A 26 -13.09 -13.02 -14.05
C THR A 26 -11.78 -13.59 -14.59
N PHE A 27 -11.30 -14.64 -13.95
CA PHE A 27 -10.18 -15.45 -14.42
C PHE A 27 -10.65 -16.75 -15.07
N ASP A 28 -11.95 -17.00 -15.06
CA ASP A 28 -12.57 -18.18 -15.63
C ASP A 28 -13.06 -17.85 -17.06
N PRO A 29 -12.47 -18.45 -18.11
CA PRO A 29 -12.85 -18.19 -19.48
C PRO A 29 -14.27 -18.65 -19.81
N SER A 30 -14.84 -19.63 -19.08
CA SER A 30 -16.19 -20.14 -19.32
C SER A 30 -17.29 -19.12 -18.99
N LYS A 31 -16.99 -18.14 -18.12
CA LYS A 31 -17.91 -17.08 -17.71
C LYS A 31 -17.64 -15.75 -18.39
N ALA A 32 -16.69 -15.75 -19.32
CA ALA A 32 -16.20 -14.55 -19.96
C ALA A 32 -17.10 -14.11 -21.11
N ILE A 33 -17.12 -12.82 -21.38
CA ILE A 33 -17.62 -12.29 -22.64
C ILE A 33 -16.65 -12.71 -23.76
N PRO A 34 -17.11 -13.20 -24.91
CA PRO A 34 -16.25 -13.53 -26.04
C PRO A 34 -15.33 -12.35 -26.40
N PHE A 35 -14.08 -12.66 -26.76
CA PHE A 35 -13.06 -11.66 -27.17
C PHE A 35 -12.74 -10.58 -26.15
N SER A 36 -13.02 -10.82 -24.86
CA SER A 36 -12.76 -9.87 -23.79
C SER A 36 -11.46 -10.12 -23.01
N GLU A 37 -10.56 -10.94 -23.55
CA GLU A 37 -9.28 -11.25 -22.94
C GLU A 37 -8.39 -10.01 -22.82
N PHE A 38 -7.77 -9.83 -21.67
CA PHE A 38 -6.74 -8.82 -21.45
C PHE A 38 -5.75 -9.27 -20.38
N LYS A 39 -4.59 -8.62 -20.37
CA LYS A 39 -3.51 -8.93 -19.43
C LYS A 39 -3.49 -7.93 -18.29
N ILE A 40 -3.44 -8.43 -17.06
CA ILE A 40 -3.25 -7.62 -15.86
C ILE A 40 -1.89 -7.90 -15.21
N PRO A 41 -1.26 -6.90 -14.59
CA PRO A 41 -0.01 -7.10 -13.86
C PRO A 41 -0.19 -8.07 -12.70
N CYS A 42 0.75 -9.02 -12.52
CA CYS A 42 0.69 -10.01 -11.43
C CYS A 42 0.85 -9.41 -10.02
N GLY A 43 1.37 -8.19 -9.91
CA GLY A 43 1.58 -7.49 -8.64
C GLY A 43 2.81 -7.95 -7.84
N GLN A 44 3.38 -9.10 -8.14
CA GLN A 44 4.41 -9.75 -7.32
C GLN A 44 5.81 -9.77 -7.94
N CYS A 45 5.93 -9.79 -9.27
CA CYS A 45 7.22 -9.79 -9.92
C CYS A 45 7.98 -8.48 -9.66
N ILE A 46 9.30 -8.52 -9.85
CA ILE A 46 10.17 -7.37 -9.59
C ILE A 46 9.73 -6.13 -10.40
N GLY A 47 9.28 -6.30 -11.65
CA GLY A 47 8.75 -5.20 -12.46
C GLY A 47 7.52 -4.54 -11.85
N CYS A 48 6.57 -5.33 -11.35
CA CYS A 48 5.38 -4.81 -10.67
C CYS A 48 5.72 -4.14 -9.34
N ARG A 49 6.63 -4.71 -8.55
CA ARG A 49 7.07 -4.14 -7.27
C ARG A 49 7.77 -2.80 -7.46
N LEU A 50 8.68 -2.71 -8.43
CA LEU A 50 9.35 -1.45 -8.79
C LEU A 50 8.37 -0.39 -9.32
N SER A 51 7.41 -0.78 -10.14
CA SER A 51 6.36 0.13 -10.62
C SER A 51 5.54 0.70 -9.47
N LYS A 52 5.12 -0.15 -8.54
CA LYS A 52 4.39 0.25 -7.33
C LYS A 52 5.23 1.16 -6.42
N SER A 53 6.52 0.84 -6.25
CA SER A 53 7.45 1.67 -5.47
C SER A 53 7.59 3.07 -6.04
N ARG A 54 7.75 3.19 -7.36
CA ARG A 54 7.82 4.49 -8.06
C ARG A 54 6.53 5.29 -7.92
N GLU A 55 5.38 4.64 -8.04
CA GLU A 55 4.09 5.29 -7.86
C GLU A 55 3.94 5.88 -6.44
N TRP A 56 4.31 5.11 -5.41
CA TRP A 56 4.29 5.59 -4.04
C TRP A 56 5.30 6.70 -3.79
N ALA A 57 6.51 6.58 -4.32
CA ALA A 57 7.52 7.65 -4.23
C ALA A 57 7.01 8.96 -4.85
N ALA A 58 6.38 8.90 -6.03
CA ALA A 58 5.79 10.06 -6.66
C ALA A 58 4.67 10.69 -5.80
N ARG A 59 3.80 9.88 -5.22
CA ARG A 59 2.73 10.35 -4.31
C ARG A 59 3.33 11.02 -3.08
N CYS A 60 4.36 10.43 -2.46
CA CYS A 60 5.04 11.01 -1.31
C CYS A 60 5.69 12.37 -1.65
N VAL A 61 6.32 12.49 -2.82
CA VAL A 61 6.91 13.76 -3.28
C VAL A 61 5.84 14.83 -3.49
N VAL A 62 4.72 14.50 -4.13
CA VAL A 62 3.62 15.45 -4.35
C VAL A 62 3.03 15.89 -3.00
N GLU A 63 2.80 14.97 -2.09
CA GLU A 63 2.30 15.29 -0.75
C GLU A 63 3.28 16.17 0.03
N ALA A 64 4.58 15.84 -0.01
CA ALA A 64 5.60 16.63 0.67
C ALA A 64 5.67 18.07 0.15
N LYS A 65 5.51 18.28 -1.16
CA LYS A 65 5.47 19.63 -1.75
C LYS A 65 4.28 20.46 -1.31
N SER A 66 3.19 19.83 -0.88
CA SER A 66 2.00 20.54 -0.38
C SER A 66 2.14 21.01 1.08
N HIS A 67 3.20 20.61 1.76
CA HIS A 67 3.47 20.97 3.16
C HIS A 67 4.79 21.74 3.29
N LYS A 68 4.76 22.78 4.14
CA LYS A 68 5.96 23.60 4.42
C LYS A 68 7.06 22.81 5.16
N ASN A 69 6.66 21.95 6.07
CA ASN A 69 7.55 21.17 6.91
C ASN A 69 7.32 19.67 6.69
N ASN A 70 8.38 18.95 6.44
CA ASN A 70 8.37 17.51 6.28
C ASN A 70 9.46 16.90 7.14
N MET A 71 9.22 15.68 7.63
CA MET A 71 10.17 14.95 8.46
C MET A 71 10.18 13.48 8.04
N PHE A 72 11.34 12.87 8.08
CA PHE A 72 11.51 11.41 8.05
C PHE A 72 11.74 10.92 9.49
N LEU A 73 11.03 9.89 9.91
CA LEU A 73 11.11 9.36 11.25
C LEU A 73 11.25 7.83 11.19
N THR A 74 12.29 7.32 11.83
CA THR A 74 12.46 5.88 12.06
C THR A 74 12.02 5.55 13.47
N LEU A 75 11.11 4.60 13.61
CA LEU A 75 10.62 4.09 14.89
C LEU A 75 11.09 2.65 15.06
N THR A 76 11.71 2.36 16.18
CA THR A 76 12.13 1.02 16.57
C THR A 76 11.55 0.67 17.94
N TYR A 77 11.39 -0.60 18.22
CA TYR A 77 11.15 -1.05 19.59
C TYR A 77 12.43 -0.93 20.41
N ASP A 78 12.29 -0.62 21.67
CA ASP A 78 13.36 -0.85 22.64
C ASP A 78 13.34 -2.33 23.09
N ASP A 79 14.42 -2.79 23.71
CA ASP A 79 14.56 -4.20 24.11
C ASP A 79 13.51 -4.64 25.13
N ALA A 80 13.03 -3.71 25.97
CA ALA A 80 12.02 -3.98 27.00
C ALA A 80 10.59 -4.14 26.45
N HIS A 81 10.34 -3.59 25.26
CA HIS A 81 9.02 -3.57 24.63
C HIS A 81 8.99 -4.31 23.28
N LEU A 82 10.05 -5.07 23.00
CA LEU A 82 10.08 -5.90 21.80
C LEU A 82 9.03 -7.01 21.93
N PRO A 83 8.14 -7.20 20.93
CA PRO A 83 7.19 -8.29 20.94
C PRO A 83 7.89 -9.66 21.02
N GLU A 84 7.35 -10.59 21.82
CA GLU A 84 7.93 -11.92 22.04
C GLU A 84 8.05 -12.74 20.72
N ASP A 85 7.14 -12.51 19.78
CA ASP A 85 7.14 -13.16 18.47
C ASP A 85 8.11 -12.52 17.46
N GLY A 86 8.79 -11.42 17.85
CA GLY A 86 9.68 -10.65 16.99
C GLY A 86 9.00 -10.02 15.77
N SER A 87 7.67 -9.94 15.77
CA SER A 87 6.88 -9.43 14.65
C SER A 87 6.54 -7.96 14.79
N LEU A 88 6.37 -7.28 13.64
CA LEU A 88 5.88 -5.91 13.62
C LEU A 88 4.35 -5.90 13.78
N HIS A 89 3.88 -5.37 14.90
CA HIS A 89 2.46 -5.20 15.16
C HIS A 89 1.97 -3.82 14.69
N TYR A 90 1.15 -3.82 13.66
CA TYR A 90 0.58 -2.58 13.10
C TYR A 90 -0.23 -1.78 14.12
N GLU A 91 -0.86 -2.46 15.08
CA GLU A 91 -1.64 -1.84 16.15
C GLU A 91 -0.80 -0.91 17.03
N HIS A 92 0.45 -1.28 17.34
CA HIS A 92 1.37 -0.43 18.12
C HIS A 92 1.61 0.90 17.40
N PHE A 93 1.86 0.84 16.10
CA PHE A 93 2.00 2.04 15.28
C PHE A 93 0.71 2.87 15.24
N GLN A 94 -0.46 2.24 15.11
CA GLN A 94 -1.75 2.94 15.12
C GLN A 94 -1.97 3.69 16.44
N LEU A 95 -1.68 3.06 17.58
CA LEU A 95 -1.80 3.68 18.90
C LEU A 95 -0.84 4.87 19.06
N PHE A 96 0.42 4.70 18.62
CA PHE A 96 1.39 5.79 18.60
C PHE A 96 0.87 6.97 17.76
N MET A 97 0.42 6.72 16.54
CA MET A 97 -0.08 7.77 15.64
C MET A 97 -1.34 8.44 16.17
N LYS A 98 -2.22 7.71 16.84
CA LYS A 98 -3.42 8.28 17.49
C LYS A 98 -3.03 9.30 18.58
N ARG A 99 -2.03 8.96 19.41
CA ARG A 99 -1.51 9.85 20.46
C ARG A 99 -0.82 11.06 19.85
N MET A 100 0.05 10.83 18.86
CA MET A 100 0.80 11.87 18.17
C MET A 100 -0.12 12.88 17.47
N ARG A 101 -1.13 12.41 16.73
CA ARG A 101 -2.13 13.28 16.09
C ARG A 101 -2.91 14.13 17.08
N LYS A 102 -3.32 13.54 18.21
CA LYS A 102 -4.00 14.28 19.29
C LYS A 102 -3.10 15.37 19.85
N TYR A 103 -1.82 15.06 20.11
CA TYR A 103 -0.84 16.02 20.57
C TYR A 103 -0.63 17.17 19.59
N PHE A 104 -0.39 16.86 18.31
CA PHE A 104 -0.19 17.89 17.28
C PHE A 104 -1.41 18.78 17.09
N MET A 105 -2.61 18.20 17.11
CA MET A 105 -3.84 18.99 17.01
C MET A 105 -4.01 19.94 18.19
N SER A 106 -3.76 19.45 19.44
CA SER A 106 -3.91 20.26 20.65
C SER A 106 -2.82 21.35 20.77
N ARG A 107 -1.59 21.06 20.32
CA ARG A 107 -0.45 21.96 20.51
C ARG A 107 -0.28 22.97 19.37
N PHE A 108 -0.56 22.56 18.13
CA PHE A 108 -0.28 23.34 16.93
C PHE A 108 -1.52 23.63 16.09
N GLY A 109 -2.68 23.08 16.42
CA GLY A 109 -3.90 23.21 15.61
C GLY A 109 -3.79 22.57 14.21
N GLN A 110 -2.82 21.69 13.98
CA GLN A 110 -2.51 21.14 12.67
C GLN A 110 -2.79 19.65 12.61
N GLN A 111 -3.30 19.22 11.45
CA GLN A 111 -3.48 17.80 11.15
C GLN A 111 -2.17 17.18 10.66
N LEU A 112 -1.73 16.13 11.35
CA LEU A 112 -0.55 15.36 10.94
C LEU A 112 -0.93 14.34 9.88
N ARG A 113 -0.31 14.44 8.70
CA ARG A 113 -0.39 13.44 7.62
C ARG A 113 0.88 12.60 7.62
N PHE A 114 0.77 11.35 7.25
CA PHE A 114 1.92 10.45 7.23
C PHE A 114 1.78 9.39 6.13
N PHE A 115 2.91 8.91 5.69
CA PHE A 115 3.09 7.66 4.98
C PHE A 115 3.98 6.76 5.85
N MET A 116 3.66 5.48 5.94
CA MET A 116 4.47 4.54 6.70
C MET A 116 4.71 3.25 5.91
N CYS A 117 5.88 2.67 6.11
CA CYS A 117 6.19 1.28 5.77
C CYS A 117 6.85 0.63 6.99
N GLY A 118 6.56 -0.64 7.20
CA GLY A 118 7.23 -1.46 8.19
C GLY A 118 8.26 -2.35 7.51
N GLU A 119 9.40 -2.54 8.15
CA GLU A 119 10.45 -3.47 7.69
C GLU A 119 11.09 -4.14 8.89
N TYR A 120 11.62 -5.33 8.66
CA TYR A 120 12.43 -6.04 9.63
C TYR A 120 13.89 -5.65 9.44
N GLY A 121 14.64 -5.53 10.54
CA GLY A 121 16.08 -5.27 10.47
C GLY A 121 16.86 -6.45 9.87
N ASP A 122 18.03 -6.17 9.31
CA ASP A 122 18.88 -7.15 8.60
C ASP A 122 19.26 -8.38 9.41
N LYS A 123 19.28 -8.27 10.75
CA LYS A 123 19.66 -9.38 11.64
C LYS A 123 18.61 -10.49 11.76
N LEU A 124 17.38 -10.27 11.36
CA LEU A 124 16.30 -11.25 11.48
C LEU A 124 15.91 -11.93 10.17
N GLY A 125 16.49 -11.54 9.04
CA GLY A 125 16.43 -12.27 7.76
C GLY A 125 15.02 -12.69 7.29
N ARG A 126 13.97 -11.95 7.64
CA ARG A 126 12.58 -12.27 7.29
C ARG A 126 11.98 -11.27 6.36
#